data_f44fb81b128131411561989d3460e24e
#
_entry.id   f44fb81b128131411561989d3460e24e
#
_cell.length_a   1.000
_cell.length_b   1.000
_cell.length_c   1.000
_cell.angle_alpha   90.00
_cell.angle_beta   90.00
_cell.angle_gamma   90.00
#
_symmetry.space_group_name_H-M   'P 1'
#
loop_
_entity.id
_entity.type
_entity.pdbx_description
1 polymer ?
#
loop_
_entity_poly.entity_id
_entity_poly.type
_entity_poly.pdbx_seq_one_letter_code
_entity_poly.pdbx_strand_id
1 'polypeptide(L)'
;MRFLLTISLALLLGSAHADSVRLLIQNSPLAGSQYYALDTFWDGIRVGDPLKLIREPDNRHDRNAIRVEWRGHKLGYVPRAQNAVVAAAMDAGDRLSARVSSLSDNKNPWLRVAFEVYLDL
;
A
#
# COMPACT_ATOMS: atom_id res chain seq x y z
N MET A 1 43.23 24.30 42.98
CA MET A 1 42.22 24.48 41.93
C MET A 1 41.97 23.17 41.26
N ARG A 2 40.83 22.61 41.52
CA ARG A 2 40.44 21.38 40.83
C ARG A 2 39.47 21.76 39.70
N PHE A 3 39.90 21.57 38.47
CA PHE A 3 39.01 21.66 37.32
C PHE A 3 38.29 20.33 37.20
N LEU A 4 37.04 20.31 37.56
CA LEU A 4 36.13 19.22 37.17
C LEU A 4 35.80 19.40 35.72
N LEU A 5 36.53 18.66 34.87
CA LEU A 5 36.11 18.46 33.50
C LEU A 5 34.93 17.49 33.55
N THR A 6 33.73 18.02 33.63
CA THR A 6 32.56 17.24 33.31
C THR A 6 32.54 17.06 31.79
N ILE A 7 33.12 15.96 31.35
CA ILE A 7 32.86 15.49 29.99
C ILE A 7 31.40 15.12 29.96
N SER A 8 30.56 16.06 29.55
CA SER A 8 29.21 15.75 29.14
C SER A 8 29.34 14.90 27.88
N LEU A 9 29.36 13.60 28.05
CA LEU A 9 29.13 12.69 26.97
C LEU A 9 27.66 12.93 26.52
N ALA A 10 27.48 13.88 25.62
CA ALA A 10 26.26 13.94 24.88
C ALA A 10 26.19 12.64 24.09
N LEU A 11 25.53 11.63 24.65
CA LEU A 11 25.06 10.50 23.89
C LEU A 11 24.11 11.10 22.85
N LEU A 12 24.65 11.39 21.68
CA LEU A 12 23.84 11.48 20.49
C LEU A 12 23.30 10.07 20.27
N LEU A 13 22.23 9.77 20.98
CA LEU A 13 21.29 8.78 20.53
C LEU A 13 20.73 9.33 19.22
N GLY A 14 21.51 9.17 18.15
CA GLY A 14 20.96 9.21 16.83
C GLY A 14 19.77 8.28 16.88
N SER A 15 18.56 8.81 16.68
CA SER A 15 17.39 7.97 16.49
C SER A 15 17.81 6.90 15.50
N ALA A 16 18.10 5.69 15.99
CA ALA A 16 18.16 4.53 15.14
C ALA A 16 16.76 4.39 14.57
N HIS A 17 16.53 5.02 13.42
CA HIS A 17 15.43 4.61 12.59
C HIS A 17 15.74 3.16 12.25
N ALA A 18 15.10 2.24 12.95
CA ALA A 18 15.00 0.88 12.46
C ALA A 18 14.45 1.03 11.04
N ASP A 19 15.33 0.84 10.05
CA ASP A 19 14.91 0.80 8.67
C ASP A 19 13.78 -0.21 8.57
N SER A 20 12.57 0.28 8.29
CA SER A 20 11.44 -0.60 8.07
C SER A 20 11.72 -1.40 6.81
N VAL A 21 11.87 -2.71 6.97
CA VAL A 21 12.02 -3.62 5.84
C VAL A 21 10.65 -3.89 5.27
N ARG A 22 10.50 -3.67 3.97
CA ARG A 22 9.32 -4.01 3.21
C ARG A 22 9.67 -5.05 2.17
N LEU A 23 8.88 -6.11 2.13
CA LEU A 23 9.02 -7.14 1.11
C LEU A 23 7.93 -6.93 0.05
N LEU A 24 8.34 -6.79 -1.19
CA LEU A 24 7.41 -6.81 -2.32
C LEU A 24 6.86 -8.22 -2.46
N ILE A 25 5.56 -8.38 -2.24
CA ILE A 25 4.92 -9.69 -2.34
C ILE A 25 4.07 -9.85 -3.59
N GLN A 26 3.65 -8.75 -4.20
CA GLN A 26 2.77 -8.82 -5.38
C GLN A 26 2.80 -7.49 -6.15
N ASN A 27 2.75 -7.60 -7.47
CA ASN A 27 2.46 -6.49 -8.37
C ASN A 27 1.20 -6.86 -9.16
N SER A 28 0.18 -6.03 -9.12
CA SER A 28 -1.15 -6.35 -9.63
C SER A 28 -1.71 -5.22 -10.47
N PRO A 29 -2.51 -5.53 -11.50
CA PRO A 29 -3.41 -4.55 -12.08
C PRO A 29 -4.53 -4.23 -11.09
N LEU A 30 -5.12 -3.06 -11.24
CA LEU A 30 -6.32 -2.67 -10.49
C LEU A 30 -7.57 -3.20 -11.20
N ALA A 31 -8.36 -4.00 -10.50
CA ALA A 31 -9.58 -4.58 -11.03
C ALA A 31 -10.78 -3.65 -10.84
N GLY A 32 -11.67 -3.58 -11.82
CA GLY A 32 -12.96 -2.91 -11.70
C GLY A 32 -12.92 -1.39 -11.68
N SER A 33 -11.79 -0.79 -12.04
CA SER A 33 -11.61 0.67 -11.96
C SER A 33 -12.62 1.49 -12.75
N GLN A 34 -13.18 0.91 -13.83
CA GLN A 34 -14.18 1.56 -14.66
C GLN A 34 -15.51 1.82 -13.95
N TYR A 35 -15.76 1.16 -12.81
CA TYR A 35 -17.01 1.29 -12.06
C TYR A 35 -16.91 2.27 -10.88
N TYR A 36 -15.73 2.82 -10.61
CA TYR A 36 -15.49 3.61 -9.39
C TYR A 36 -14.87 4.97 -9.71
N ALA A 37 -14.20 5.57 -8.72
CA ALA A 37 -13.79 6.96 -8.76
C ALA A 37 -12.51 7.24 -9.56
N LEU A 38 -11.91 6.26 -10.24
CA LEU A 38 -10.63 6.43 -10.91
C LEU A 38 -10.61 7.62 -11.88
N ASP A 39 -11.64 7.72 -12.74
CA ASP A 39 -11.68 8.80 -13.74
C ASP A 39 -11.80 10.19 -13.12
N THR A 40 -12.54 10.28 -12.02
CA THR A 40 -12.70 11.55 -11.29
C THR A 40 -11.37 12.07 -10.74
N PHE A 41 -10.49 11.18 -10.28
CA PHE A 41 -9.25 11.54 -9.61
C PHE A 41 -8.00 11.28 -10.45
N TRP A 42 -8.17 10.90 -11.72
CA TRP A 42 -7.08 10.49 -12.59
C TRP A 42 -5.94 11.51 -12.65
N ASP A 43 -6.26 12.78 -12.78
CA ASP A 43 -5.25 13.83 -12.90
C ASP A 43 -4.44 14.07 -11.62
N GLY A 44 -4.95 13.62 -10.48
CA GLY A 44 -4.29 13.78 -9.18
C GLY A 44 -3.41 12.60 -8.77
N ILE A 45 -3.65 11.42 -9.36
CA ILE A 45 -2.92 10.20 -8.98
C ILE A 45 -1.52 10.20 -9.60
N ARG A 46 -0.53 9.79 -8.81
CA ARG A 46 0.88 9.70 -9.26
C ARG A 46 1.46 8.33 -8.93
N VAL A 47 2.40 7.89 -9.76
CA VAL A 47 3.24 6.72 -9.44
C VAL A 47 3.94 6.97 -8.10
N GLY A 48 3.93 5.95 -7.23
CA GLY A 48 4.46 6.04 -5.88
C GLY A 48 3.45 6.45 -4.83
N ASP A 49 2.25 6.93 -5.22
CA ASP A 49 1.22 7.29 -4.25
C ASP A 49 0.82 6.08 -3.41
N PRO A 50 0.65 6.27 -2.09
CA PRO A 50 0.17 5.21 -1.22
C PRO A 50 -1.29 4.86 -1.54
N LEU A 51 -1.59 3.58 -1.48
CA LEU A 51 -2.92 3.03 -1.59
C LEU A 51 -3.27 2.30 -0.30
N LYS A 52 -4.54 2.37 0.09
CA LYS A 52 -5.04 1.64 1.24
C LYS A 52 -5.75 0.38 0.79
N LEU A 53 -5.39 -0.75 1.39
CA LEU A 53 -6.05 -2.03 1.17
C LEU A 53 -7.06 -2.26 2.30
N ILE A 54 -8.31 -2.54 1.95
CA ILE A 54 -9.39 -2.74 2.89
C ILE A 54 -10.05 -4.09 2.62
N ARG A 55 -9.99 -5.00 3.60
CA ARG A 55 -10.68 -6.28 3.52
C ARG A 55 -12.19 -6.08 3.52
N GLU A 56 -12.86 -6.83 2.67
CA GLU A 56 -14.32 -6.93 2.61
C GLU A 56 -14.73 -8.41 2.75
N PRO A 57 -14.63 -9.00 3.95
CA PRO A 57 -14.94 -10.43 4.16
C PRO A 57 -16.40 -10.76 3.89
N ASP A 58 -17.29 -9.77 3.98
CA ASP A 58 -18.72 -9.92 3.74
C ASP A 58 -19.13 -9.59 2.29
N ASN A 59 -18.16 -9.41 1.40
CA ASN A 59 -18.44 -9.14 0.01
C ASN A 59 -19.22 -10.33 -0.61
N ARG A 60 -20.36 -10.03 -1.21
CA ARG A 60 -21.27 -11.04 -1.75
C ARG A 60 -20.69 -11.82 -2.92
N HIS A 61 -19.77 -11.22 -3.66
CA HIS A 61 -19.22 -11.79 -4.88
C HIS A 61 -17.90 -12.52 -4.65
N ASP A 62 -17.19 -12.17 -3.56
CA ASP A 62 -15.87 -12.69 -3.29
C ASP A 62 -15.49 -12.52 -1.80
N ARG A 63 -15.38 -13.62 -1.08
CA ARG A 63 -14.96 -13.60 0.34
C ARG A 63 -13.54 -13.08 0.56
N ASN A 64 -12.71 -13.15 -0.45
CA ASN A 64 -11.33 -12.66 -0.42
C ASN A 64 -11.21 -11.22 -0.94
N ALA A 65 -12.32 -10.52 -1.15
CA ALA A 65 -12.30 -9.18 -1.72
C ALA A 65 -11.47 -8.22 -0.87
N ILE A 66 -10.64 -7.45 -1.57
CA ILE A 66 -9.81 -6.41 -0.98
C ILE A 66 -10.01 -5.15 -1.81
N ARG A 67 -10.64 -4.15 -1.21
CA ARG A 67 -10.85 -2.84 -1.81
C ARG A 67 -9.56 -2.06 -1.81
N VAL A 68 -9.30 -1.36 -2.90
CA VAL A 68 -8.16 -0.46 -3.06
C VAL A 68 -8.65 0.98 -3.06
N GLU A 69 -8.12 1.80 -2.15
CA GLU A 69 -8.47 3.20 -2.02
C GLU A 69 -7.26 4.11 -2.18
N TRP A 70 -7.49 5.25 -2.80
CA TRP A 70 -6.57 6.37 -2.88
C TRP A 70 -7.18 7.58 -2.17
N ARG A 71 -6.51 8.09 -1.15
CA ARG A 71 -6.98 9.25 -0.35
C ARG A 71 -8.44 9.13 0.09
N GLY A 72 -8.85 7.92 0.51
CA GLY A 72 -10.22 7.63 0.93
C GLY A 72 -11.21 7.36 -0.20
N HIS A 73 -10.79 7.40 -1.45
CA HIS A 73 -11.65 7.15 -2.61
C HIS A 73 -11.44 5.74 -3.15
N LYS A 74 -12.52 5.00 -3.29
CA LYS A 74 -12.49 3.66 -3.86
C LYS A 74 -12.11 3.72 -5.34
N LEU A 75 -11.01 3.07 -5.69
CA LEU A 75 -10.55 2.97 -7.08
C LEU A 75 -10.88 1.64 -7.72
N GLY A 76 -11.00 0.60 -6.95
CA GLY A 76 -11.24 -0.75 -7.45
C GLY A 76 -10.88 -1.81 -6.41
N TYR A 77 -10.42 -2.96 -6.90
CA TYR A 77 -10.10 -4.13 -6.10
C TYR A 77 -8.78 -4.76 -6.52
N VAL A 78 -8.17 -5.48 -5.60
CA VAL A 78 -7.16 -6.47 -5.96
C VAL A 78 -7.82 -7.53 -6.85
N PRO A 79 -7.21 -7.93 -7.98
CA PRO A 79 -7.83 -8.92 -8.87
C PRO A 79 -8.17 -10.21 -8.15
N ARG A 80 -9.35 -10.74 -8.41
CA ARG A 80 -9.85 -11.97 -7.77
C ARG A 80 -8.89 -13.15 -7.91
N ALA A 81 -8.24 -13.27 -9.06
CA ALA A 81 -7.28 -14.34 -9.32
C ALA A 81 -6.00 -14.25 -8.46
N GLN A 82 -5.77 -13.10 -7.80
CA GLN A 82 -4.52 -12.80 -7.09
C GLN A 82 -4.74 -12.36 -5.64
N ASN A 83 -5.96 -12.36 -5.15
CA ASN A 83 -6.26 -11.76 -3.84
C ASN A 83 -6.16 -12.73 -2.66
N ALA A 84 -6.18 -14.04 -2.89
CA ALA A 84 -6.26 -15.01 -1.80
C ALA A 84 -5.07 -14.93 -0.82
N VAL A 85 -3.85 -14.79 -1.33
CA VAL A 85 -2.64 -14.70 -0.49
C VAL A 85 -2.65 -13.40 0.31
N VAL A 86 -2.98 -12.29 -0.33
CA VAL A 86 -3.06 -10.97 0.33
C VAL A 86 -4.16 -10.97 1.39
N ALA A 87 -5.34 -11.51 1.07
CA ALA A 87 -6.44 -11.62 2.02
C ALA A 87 -6.06 -12.47 3.24
N ALA A 88 -5.40 -13.61 3.02
CA ALA A 88 -4.94 -14.48 4.11
C ALA A 88 -3.93 -13.77 5.02
N ALA A 89 -3.00 -13.02 4.45
CA ALA A 89 -2.03 -12.24 5.21
C ALA A 89 -2.73 -11.15 6.06
N MET A 90 -3.69 -10.43 5.47
CA MET A 90 -4.47 -9.43 6.19
C MET A 90 -5.26 -10.06 7.34
N ASP A 91 -5.90 -11.20 7.10
CA ASP A 91 -6.70 -11.91 8.09
C ASP A 91 -5.83 -12.47 9.23
N ALA A 92 -4.57 -12.79 8.95
CA ALA A 92 -3.60 -13.20 9.95
C ALA A 92 -3.03 -12.05 10.81
N GLY A 93 -3.39 -10.80 10.47
CA GLY A 93 -2.90 -9.62 11.18
C GLY A 93 -1.57 -9.08 10.67
N ASP A 94 -1.08 -9.56 9.54
CA ASP A 94 0.13 -9.03 8.92
C ASP A 94 -0.09 -7.58 8.46
N ARG A 95 0.96 -6.78 8.56
CA ARG A 95 0.93 -5.39 8.09
C ARG A 95 1.26 -5.36 6.61
N LEU A 96 0.32 -4.89 5.81
CA LEU A 96 0.50 -4.71 4.38
C LEU A 96 0.38 -3.25 4.03
N SER A 97 1.15 -2.85 3.04
CA SER A 97 1.04 -1.53 2.41
C SER A 97 0.99 -1.69 0.89
N ALA A 98 0.53 -0.68 0.21
CA ALA A 98 0.46 -0.68 -1.24
C ALA A 98 0.77 0.70 -1.80
N ARG A 99 1.27 0.73 -3.03
CA ARG A 99 1.52 1.98 -3.76
C ARG A 99 1.29 1.78 -5.24
N VAL A 100 0.95 2.86 -5.91
CA VAL A 100 0.86 2.89 -7.37
C VAL A 100 2.23 2.62 -7.98
N SER A 101 2.32 1.62 -8.86
CA SER A 101 3.56 1.27 -9.56
C SER A 101 3.58 1.77 -11.00
N SER A 102 2.43 1.84 -11.66
CA SER A 102 2.34 2.39 -13.01
C SER A 102 0.98 2.99 -13.31
N LEU A 103 0.96 3.99 -14.17
CA LEU A 103 -0.23 4.64 -14.69
C LEU A 103 -0.14 4.71 -16.20
N SER A 104 -1.26 4.43 -16.87
CA SER A 104 -1.41 4.52 -18.32
C SER A 104 -2.81 5.01 -18.66
N ASP A 105 -2.94 5.86 -19.66
CA ASP A 105 -4.24 6.31 -20.19
C ASP A 105 -4.87 5.31 -21.18
N ASN A 106 -4.42 4.06 -21.16
CA ASN A 106 -4.92 3.01 -22.02
C ASN A 106 -6.44 2.87 -21.90
N LYS A 107 -7.11 2.59 -23.00
CA LYS A 107 -8.56 2.37 -23.04
C LYS A 107 -8.99 1.08 -22.33
N ASN A 108 -8.09 0.10 -22.25
CA ASN A 108 -8.33 -1.13 -21.51
C ASN A 108 -8.20 -0.85 -20.01
N PRO A 109 -9.28 -0.99 -19.22
CA PRO A 109 -9.28 -0.69 -17.79
C PRO A 109 -8.20 -1.46 -17.01
N TRP A 110 -7.89 -2.69 -17.40
CA TRP A 110 -6.87 -3.53 -16.77
C TRP A 110 -5.44 -2.99 -16.91
N LEU A 111 -5.21 -2.11 -17.87
CA LEU A 111 -3.89 -1.58 -18.18
C LEU A 111 -3.70 -0.14 -17.68
N ARG A 112 -4.69 0.43 -17.00
CA ARG A 112 -4.64 1.83 -16.55
C ARG A 112 -3.82 2.03 -15.29
N VAL A 113 -4.00 1.16 -14.30
CA VAL A 113 -3.32 1.26 -13.01
C VAL A 113 -2.74 -0.10 -12.65
N ALA A 114 -1.47 -0.12 -12.27
CA ALA A 114 -0.87 -1.23 -11.55
C ALA A 114 -0.38 -0.73 -10.18
N PHE A 115 -0.33 -1.64 -9.21
CA PHE A 115 0.12 -1.32 -7.87
C PHE A 115 0.93 -2.48 -7.28
N GLU A 116 1.81 -2.12 -6.36
CA GLU A 116 2.64 -3.04 -5.62
C GLU A 116 2.08 -3.22 -4.22
N VAL A 117 2.10 -4.45 -3.73
CA VAL A 117 1.74 -4.81 -2.36
C VAL A 117 2.99 -5.26 -1.62
N TYR A 118 3.20 -4.71 -0.45
CA TYR A 118 4.34 -4.99 0.41
C TYR A 118 3.90 -5.60 1.73
N LEU A 119 4.71 -6.53 2.22
CA LEU A 119 4.67 -6.98 3.61
C LEU A 119 5.63 -6.09 4.41
N ASP A 120 5.10 -5.38 5.39
CA ASP A 120 5.88 -4.52 6.29
C ASP A 120 6.37 -5.36 7.49
N LEU A 121 7.67 -5.51 7.61
CA LEU A 121 8.31 -6.28 8.67
C LEU A 121 8.70 -5.41 9.87
#